data_6ae3064cb5636b87b189d57da2b01a04
#
_entry.id   6ae3064cb5636b87b189d57da2b01a04
#
_cell.length_a   1.000
_cell.length_b   1.000
_cell.length_c   1.000
_cell.angle_alpha   90.00
_cell.angle_beta   90.00
_cell.angle_gamma   90.00
#
_symmetry.space_group_name_H-M   'P 1'
#
loop_
_entity.id
_entity.type
_entity.pdbx_description
1 polymer ?
#
loop_
_entity_poly.entity_id
_entity_poly.type
_entity_poly.pdbx_seq_one_letter_code
_entity_poly.pdbx_strand_id
1 'polypeptide(L)'
;VAKSIEPLTHIIELDPTQRKALHQLHEFYEQRNSWQNLYDILAKEAAVAEGAEKIELLKRQASIAERNLKSTEKAIESWEAVSASLEDPSEALEELARLYTHEHNSEALLSVYKRRLDVAHNVEERIDTLRQIATLYLDRLDRRDDAIATYREMLTIDEGRDDALSELTLLYASSKSWDDL
;
A
#
# COMPACT_ATOMS: atom_id res chain seq x y z
N VAL A 1 24.58 32.18 8.35
CA VAL A 1 24.24 32.87 7.08
C VAL A 1 23.10 32.10 6.47
N ALA A 2 21.87 32.64 6.54
CA ALA A 2 20.72 32.04 5.86
C ALA A 2 21.01 32.11 4.35
N LYS A 3 21.36 30.99 3.72
CA LYS A 3 21.36 30.91 2.27
C LYS A 3 19.95 31.18 1.80
N SER A 4 19.77 32.18 0.94
CA SER A 4 18.46 32.40 0.31
C SER A 4 18.12 31.18 -0.53
N ILE A 5 16.90 30.64 -0.39
CA ILE A 5 16.41 29.50 -1.19
C ILE A 5 15.84 29.96 -2.54
N GLU A 6 15.56 31.26 -2.69
CA GLU A 6 14.97 31.81 -3.91
C GLU A 6 15.74 31.43 -5.19
N PRO A 7 17.09 31.49 -5.25
CA PRO A 7 17.81 31.06 -6.45
C PRO A 7 17.65 29.57 -6.73
N LEU A 8 17.62 28.72 -5.68
CA LEU A 8 17.47 27.27 -5.82
C LEU A 8 16.05 26.92 -6.29
N THR A 9 15.04 27.58 -5.75
CA THR A 9 13.64 27.40 -6.16
C THR A 9 13.48 27.79 -7.62
N HIS A 10 14.05 28.93 -8.04
CA HIS A 10 14.00 29.38 -9.43
C HIS A 10 14.73 28.41 -10.38
N ILE A 11 15.86 27.82 -9.95
CA ILE A 11 16.56 26.82 -10.74
C ILE A 11 15.69 25.60 -11.00
N ILE A 12 15.00 25.06 -9.99
CA ILE A 12 14.13 23.88 -10.16
C ILE A 12 12.81 24.19 -10.88
N GLU A 13 12.38 25.45 -10.92
CA GLU A 13 11.27 25.90 -11.76
C GLU A 13 11.64 25.87 -13.26
N LEU A 14 12.89 26.28 -13.59
CA LEU A 14 13.42 26.26 -14.95
C LEU A 14 13.84 24.86 -15.39
N ASP A 15 14.46 24.09 -14.51
CA ASP A 15 14.91 22.73 -14.74
C ASP A 15 14.65 21.86 -13.52
N PRO A 16 13.48 21.15 -13.49
CA PRO A 16 13.11 20.25 -12.37
C PRO A 16 14.04 19.05 -12.18
N THR A 17 14.96 18.79 -13.14
CA THR A 17 15.88 17.64 -13.08
C THR A 17 17.24 17.96 -12.44
N GLN A 18 17.45 19.18 -12.02
CA GLN A 18 18.69 19.66 -11.40
C GLN A 18 18.93 19.04 -10.01
N ARG A 19 19.50 17.83 -9.98
CA ARG A 19 19.75 17.05 -8.76
C ARG A 19 20.47 17.85 -7.66
N LYS A 20 21.44 18.70 -8.02
CA LYS A 20 22.18 19.51 -7.03
C LYS A 20 21.29 20.53 -6.33
N ALA A 21 20.41 21.19 -7.08
CA ALA A 21 19.49 22.17 -6.51
C ALA A 21 18.44 21.49 -5.65
N LEU A 22 17.89 20.35 -6.11
CA LEU A 22 16.95 19.54 -5.33
C LEU A 22 17.58 19.10 -4.00
N HIS A 23 18.78 18.54 -4.01
CA HIS A 23 19.48 18.09 -2.80
C HIS A 23 19.77 19.23 -1.81
N GLN A 24 20.14 20.40 -2.29
CA GLN A 24 20.35 21.57 -1.42
C GLN A 24 19.05 22.08 -0.77
N LEU A 25 17.93 22.01 -1.52
CA LEU A 25 16.60 22.34 -0.96
C LEU A 25 16.13 21.27 0.05
N HIS A 26 16.40 20.00 -0.22
CA HIS A 26 16.14 18.90 0.68
C HIS A 26 16.83 19.15 2.04
N GLU A 27 18.16 19.32 2.04
CA GLU A 27 18.93 19.62 3.27
C GLU A 27 18.41 20.87 3.99
N PHE A 28 18.07 21.90 3.25
CA PHE A 28 17.57 23.14 3.81
C PHE A 28 16.21 22.94 4.52
N TYR A 29 15.25 22.26 3.87
CA TYR A 29 13.94 22.03 4.45
C TYR A 29 14.00 21.03 5.62
N GLU A 30 14.86 20.02 5.54
CA GLU A 30 15.08 19.07 6.63
C GLU A 30 15.61 19.76 7.89
N GLN A 31 16.66 20.58 7.79
CA GLN A 31 17.23 21.33 8.90
C GLN A 31 16.25 22.28 9.59
N ARG A 32 15.21 22.69 8.87
CA ARG A 32 14.16 23.59 9.36
C ARG A 32 12.88 22.90 9.78
N ASN A 33 12.83 21.57 9.68
CA ASN A 33 11.61 20.79 9.90
C ASN A 33 10.43 21.27 9.06
N SER A 34 10.71 21.78 7.85
CA SER A 34 9.70 22.27 6.92
C SER A 34 9.09 21.09 6.14
N TRP A 35 8.30 20.27 6.86
CA TRP A 35 7.89 18.93 6.43
C TRP A 35 7.10 18.91 5.12
N GLN A 36 6.21 19.89 4.90
CA GLN A 36 5.46 19.96 3.65
C GLN A 36 6.40 20.22 2.47
N ASN A 37 7.30 21.19 2.59
CA ASN A 37 8.25 21.49 1.51
C ASN A 37 9.22 20.34 1.29
N LEU A 38 9.64 19.65 2.37
CA LEU A 38 10.49 18.47 2.26
C LEU A 38 9.77 17.32 1.54
N TYR A 39 8.49 17.09 1.85
CA TYR A 39 7.65 16.11 1.15
C TYR A 39 7.62 16.38 -0.36
N ASP A 40 7.39 17.65 -0.75
CA ASP A 40 7.30 18.07 -2.15
C ASP A 40 8.66 17.97 -2.89
N ILE A 41 9.77 18.25 -2.20
CA ILE A 41 11.12 18.08 -2.77
C ILE A 41 11.50 16.61 -2.91
N LEU A 42 11.16 15.76 -1.95
CA LEU A 42 11.40 14.31 -2.06
C LEU A 42 10.67 13.69 -3.26
N ALA A 43 9.45 14.15 -3.57
CA ALA A 43 8.74 13.74 -4.78
C ALA A 43 9.50 14.09 -6.06
N LYS A 44 10.09 15.31 -6.13
CA LYS A 44 10.89 15.76 -7.27
C LYS A 44 12.22 15.01 -7.37
N GLU A 45 12.88 14.74 -6.23
CA GLU A 45 14.10 13.91 -6.22
C GLU A 45 13.79 12.48 -6.69
N ALA A 46 12.71 11.87 -6.20
CA ALA A 46 12.28 10.54 -6.61
C ALA A 46 11.92 10.46 -8.11
N ALA A 47 11.41 11.55 -8.70
CA ALA A 47 11.10 11.61 -10.13
C ALA A 47 12.33 11.54 -11.03
N VAL A 48 13.51 11.96 -10.54
CA VAL A 48 14.79 11.97 -11.29
C VAL A 48 15.76 10.89 -10.81
N ALA A 49 15.42 10.17 -9.73
CA ALA A 49 16.18 9.05 -9.20
C ALA A 49 15.71 7.74 -9.84
N GLU A 50 16.59 6.73 -9.81
CA GLU A 50 16.33 5.40 -10.32
C GLU A 50 16.73 4.32 -9.30
N GLY A 51 16.18 3.11 -9.47
CA GLY A 51 16.54 1.96 -8.66
C GLY A 51 16.31 2.18 -7.15
N ALA A 52 17.27 1.76 -6.35
CA ALA A 52 17.17 1.80 -4.88
C ALA A 52 17.05 3.23 -4.33
N GLU A 53 17.72 4.23 -4.96
CA GLU A 53 17.65 5.63 -4.54
C GLU A 53 16.20 6.16 -4.60
N LYS A 54 15.50 5.87 -5.69
CA LYS A 54 14.09 6.25 -5.86
C LYS A 54 13.20 5.65 -4.77
N ILE A 55 13.39 4.38 -4.47
CA ILE A 55 12.60 3.66 -3.46
C ILE A 55 12.82 4.26 -2.07
N GLU A 56 14.07 4.53 -1.70
CA GLU A 56 14.40 5.16 -0.42
C GLU A 56 13.78 6.56 -0.26
N LEU A 57 13.82 7.37 -1.32
CA LEU A 57 13.19 8.70 -1.32
C LEU A 57 11.68 8.62 -1.13
N LEU A 58 11.00 7.69 -1.83
CA LEU A 58 9.57 7.47 -1.71
C LEU A 58 9.17 6.92 -0.33
N LYS A 59 9.91 5.97 0.23
CA LYS A 59 9.70 5.47 1.60
C LYS A 59 9.87 6.59 2.64
N ARG A 60 10.87 7.43 2.47
CA ARG A 60 11.08 8.59 3.32
C ARG A 60 9.93 9.58 3.21
N GLN A 61 9.44 9.83 1.99
CA GLN A 61 8.28 10.67 1.73
C GLN A 61 7.04 10.13 2.45
N ALA A 62 6.75 8.82 2.37
CA ALA A 62 5.66 8.17 3.09
C ALA A 62 5.78 8.35 4.62
N SER A 63 6.97 8.16 5.16
CA SER A 63 7.24 8.38 6.60
C SER A 63 6.96 9.81 7.05
N ILE A 64 7.36 10.81 6.26
CA ILE A 64 7.07 12.23 6.54
C ILE A 64 5.58 12.51 6.47
N ALA A 65 4.89 11.99 5.46
CA ALA A 65 3.44 12.12 5.32
C ALA A 65 2.71 11.62 6.56
N GLU A 66 3.07 10.45 7.04
CA GLU A 66 2.41 9.80 8.16
C GLU A 66 2.79 10.43 9.51
N ARG A 67 4.10 10.62 9.78
CA ARG A 67 4.58 11.02 11.10
C ARG A 67 4.53 12.53 11.34
N ASN A 68 4.82 13.32 10.32
CA ASN A 68 5.00 14.76 10.46
C ASN A 68 3.79 15.55 9.91
N LEU A 69 3.27 15.18 8.75
CA LEU A 69 2.11 15.84 8.14
C LEU A 69 0.78 15.29 8.66
N LYS A 70 0.78 14.09 9.26
CA LYS A 70 -0.43 13.39 9.71
C LYS A 70 -1.46 13.23 8.58
N SER A 71 -0.98 12.99 7.37
CA SER A 71 -1.80 12.83 6.17
C SER A 71 -1.71 11.40 5.66
N THR A 72 -2.75 10.62 5.96
CA THR A 72 -2.88 9.24 5.45
C THR A 72 -2.94 9.20 3.94
N GLU A 73 -3.64 10.17 3.33
CA GLU A 73 -3.75 10.30 1.86
C GLU A 73 -2.36 10.40 1.21
N LYS A 74 -1.50 11.31 1.68
CA LYS A 74 -0.13 11.47 1.16
C LYS A 74 0.75 10.24 1.43
N ALA A 75 0.54 9.56 2.55
CA ALA A 75 1.25 8.32 2.85
C ALA A 75 0.86 7.22 1.86
N ILE A 76 -0.44 7.09 1.56
CA ILE A 76 -0.96 6.16 0.54
C ILE A 76 -0.37 6.47 -0.83
N GLU A 77 -0.40 7.73 -1.28
CA GLU A 77 0.21 8.14 -2.55
C GLU A 77 1.69 7.72 -2.65
N SER A 78 2.45 7.94 -1.59
CA SER A 78 3.87 7.58 -1.56
C SER A 78 4.08 6.06 -1.59
N TRP A 79 3.30 5.29 -0.84
CA TRP A 79 3.38 3.82 -0.83
C TRP A 79 2.89 3.19 -2.13
N GLU A 80 1.89 3.79 -2.81
CA GLU A 80 1.51 3.36 -4.18
C GLU A 80 2.67 3.58 -5.16
N ALA A 81 3.40 4.69 -5.06
CA ALA A 81 4.56 4.95 -5.88
C ALA A 81 5.72 3.97 -5.58
N VAL A 82 5.93 3.59 -4.31
CA VAL A 82 6.89 2.53 -3.92
C VAL A 82 6.47 1.21 -4.55
N SER A 83 5.21 0.81 -4.40
CA SER A 83 4.68 -0.44 -4.95
C SER A 83 4.86 -0.54 -6.48
N ALA A 84 4.62 0.56 -7.19
CA ALA A 84 4.79 0.60 -8.64
C ALA A 84 6.27 0.57 -9.10
N SER A 85 7.21 0.81 -8.19
CA SER A 85 8.65 0.89 -8.50
C SER A 85 9.43 -0.38 -8.14
N LEU A 86 8.78 -1.37 -7.53
CA LEU A 86 9.39 -2.62 -7.07
C LEU A 86 8.95 -3.82 -7.91
N GLU A 87 9.85 -4.77 -8.15
CA GLU A 87 9.50 -6.08 -8.70
C GLU A 87 8.70 -6.90 -7.68
N ASP A 88 9.10 -6.84 -6.41
CA ASP A 88 8.35 -7.40 -5.30
C ASP A 88 7.76 -6.29 -4.43
N PRO A 89 6.48 -5.96 -4.60
CA PRO A 89 5.81 -4.90 -3.86
C PRO A 89 5.27 -5.33 -2.49
N SER A 90 5.59 -6.53 -1.98
CA SER A 90 4.97 -7.12 -0.78
C SER A 90 5.00 -6.19 0.43
N GLU A 91 6.15 -5.56 0.74
CA GLU A 91 6.27 -4.58 1.83
C GLU A 91 5.35 -3.36 1.64
N ALA A 92 5.32 -2.83 0.42
CA ALA A 92 4.48 -1.66 0.12
C ALA A 92 2.98 -2.00 0.20
N LEU A 93 2.59 -3.19 -0.25
CA LEU A 93 1.21 -3.67 -0.15
C LEU A 93 0.79 -3.93 1.30
N GLU A 94 1.71 -4.34 2.18
CA GLU A 94 1.44 -4.49 3.61
C GLU A 94 1.15 -3.13 4.26
N GLU A 95 1.96 -2.11 3.97
CA GLU A 95 1.74 -0.75 4.47
C GLU A 95 0.45 -0.12 3.92
N LEU A 96 0.15 -0.33 2.64
CA LEU A 96 -1.12 0.11 2.04
C LEU A 96 -2.32 -0.57 2.71
N ALA A 97 -2.25 -1.88 2.99
CA ALA A 97 -3.31 -2.59 3.70
C ALA A 97 -3.55 -2.03 5.11
N ARG A 98 -2.47 -1.71 5.83
CA ARG A 98 -2.52 -1.06 7.15
C ARG A 98 -3.21 0.31 7.07
N LEU A 99 -2.82 1.15 6.11
CA LEU A 99 -3.37 2.49 5.91
C LEU A 99 -4.86 2.44 5.52
N TYR A 100 -5.24 1.60 4.56
CA TYR A 100 -6.65 1.46 4.15
C TYR A 100 -7.53 0.83 5.25
N THR A 101 -6.96 -0.02 6.09
CA THR A 101 -7.65 -0.53 7.29
C THR A 101 -7.95 0.60 8.27
N HIS A 102 -6.99 1.48 8.50
CA HIS A 102 -7.14 2.67 9.35
C HIS A 102 -8.20 3.64 8.81
N GLU A 103 -8.22 3.85 7.50
CA GLU A 103 -9.21 4.70 6.83
C GLU A 103 -10.59 4.04 6.67
N HIS A 104 -10.75 2.79 7.12
CA HIS A 104 -11.97 1.99 6.93
C HIS A 104 -12.41 1.88 5.46
N ASN A 105 -11.47 1.99 4.52
CA ASN A 105 -11.73 1.87 3.09
C ASN A 105 -11.64 0.40 2.64
N SER A 106 -12.75 -0.32 2.81
CA SER A 106 -12.80 -1.77 2.56
C SER A 106 -12.60 -2.15 1.08
N GLU A 107 -13.06 -1.34 0.13
CA GLU A 107 -12.87 -1.62 -1.30
C GLU A 107 -11.41 -1.43 -1.74
N ALA A 108 -10.75 -0.38 -1.26
CA ALA A 108 -9.33 -0.18 -1.53
C ALA A 108 -8.48 -1.28 -0.87
N LEU A 109 -8.82 -1.69 0.37
CA LEU A 109 -8.18 -2.81 1.06
C LEU A 109 -8.33 -4.12 0.28
N LEU A 110 -9.53 -4.38 -0.26
CA LEU A 110 -9.77 -5.55 -1.13
C LEU A 110 -8.86 -5.53 -2.36
N SER A 111 -8.71 -4.37 -3.00
CA SER A 111 -7.81 -4.19 -4.14
C SER A 111 -6.36 -4.52 -3.78
N VAL A 112 -5.89 -4.05 -2.62
CA VAL A 112 -4.55 -4.35 -2.12
C VAL A 112 -4.36 -5.84 -1.86
N TYR A 113 -5.34 -6.52 -1.24
CA TYR A 113 -5.26 -7.97 -1.00
C TYR A 113 -5.24 -8.77 -2.30
N LYS A 114 -5.99 -8.37 -3.33
CA LYS A 114 -5.91 -8.99 -4.65
C LYS A 114 -4.51 -8.85 -5.27
N ARG A 115 -3.90 -7.68 -5.18
CA ARG A 115 -2.51 -7.46 -5.62
C ARG A 115 -1.52 -8.32 -4.82
N ARG A 116 -1.72 -8.49 -3.50
CA ARG A 116 -0.91 -9.41 -2.68
C ARG A 116 -1.06 -10.87 -3.13
N LEU A 117 -2.27 -11.27 -3.53
CA LEU A 117 -2.53 -12.60 -4.06
C LEU A 117 -1.75 -12.87 -5.36
N ASP A 118 -1.64 -11.86 -6.23
CA ASP A 118 -0.91 -11.95 -7.51
C ASP A 118 0.60 -12.12 -7.31
N VAL A 119 1.16 -11.58 -6.21
CA VAL A 119 2.61 -11.61 -5.91
C VAL A 119 2.98 -12.62 -4.81
N ALA A 120 2.02 -13.41 -4.33
CA ALA A 120 2.28 -14.40 -3.28
C ALA A 120 3.32 -15.43 -3.71
N HIS A 121 4.38 -15.59 -2.91
CA HIS A 121 5.54 -16.43 -3.22
C HIS A 121 5.32 -17.92 -2.94
N ASN A 122 4.37 -18.24 -2.08
CA ASN A 122 4.12 -19.62 -1.65
C ASN A 122 2.64 -19.85 -1.36
N VAL A 123 2.29 -21.13 -1.22
CA VAL A 123 0.90 -21.58 -1.00
C VAL A 123 0.32 -21.00 0.30
N GLU A 124 1.11 -20.93 1.37
CA GLU A 124 0.62 -20.47 2.67
C GLU A 124 0.29 -18.98 2.64
N GLU A 125 1.14 -18.14 2.06
CA GLU A 125 0.86 -16.71 1.84
C GLU A 125 -0.41 -16.49 0.98
N ARG A 126 -0.58 -17.33 -0.05
CA ARG A 126 -1.76 -17.29 -0.90
C ARG A 126 -3.02 -17.61 -0.11
N ILE A 127 -2.99 -18.67 0.70
CA ILE A 127 -4.13 -19.08 1.54
C ILE A 127 -4.43 -18.02 2.60
N ASP A 128 -3.42 -17.48 3.28
CA ASP A 128 -3.63 -16.43 4.28
C ASP A 128 -4.25 -15.17 3.66
N THR A 129 -3.82 -14.80 2.46
CA THR A 129 -4.39 -13.65 1.74
C THR A 129 -5.84 -13.93 1.33
N LEU A 130 -6.16 -15.13 0.83
CA LEU A 130 -7.54 -15.53 0.51
C LEU A 130 -8.44 -15.50 1.75
N ARG A 131 -7.93 -15.97 2.91
CA ARG A 131 -8.66 -15.88 4.18
C ARG A 131 -8.97 -14.43 4.55
N GLN A 132 -8.01 -13.51 4.41
CA GLN A 132 -8.21 -12.08 4.65
C GLN A 132 -9.27 -11.49 3.71
N ILE A 133 -9.26 -11.89 2.43
CA ILE A 133 -10.26 -11.48 1.44
C ILE A 133 -11.66 -11.98 1.82
N ALA A 134 -11.80 -13.27 2.17
CA ALA A 134 -13.08 -13.86 2.55
C ALA A 134 -13.65 -13.17 3.81
N THR A 135 -12.83 -12.96 4.83
CA THR A 135 -13.22 -12.22 6.05
C THR A 135 -13.65 -10.78 5.72
N LEU A 136 -12.93 -10.09 4.84
CA LEU A 136 -13.29 -8.74 4.42
C LEU A 136 -14.64 -8.68 3.69
N TYR A 137 -14.92 -9.68 2.84
CA TYR A 137 -16.22 -9.81 2.17
C TYR A 137 -17.36 -9.98 3.17
N LEU A 138 -17.19 -10.80 4.22
CA LEU A 138 -18.22 -11.06 5.23
C LEU A 138 -18.39 -9.87 6.18
N ASP A 139 -17.29 -9.38 6.76
CA ASP A 139 -17.35 -8.48 7.90
C ASP A 139 -17.55 -7.01 7.51
N ARG A 140 -17.16 -6.64 6.32
CA ARG A 140 -17.09 -5.24 5.90
C ARG A 140 -17.85 -4.91 4.63
N LEU A 141 -18.00 -5.85 3.72
CA LEU A 141 -18.58 -5.60 2.40
C LEU A 141 -19.98 -6.23 2.24
N ASP A 142 -20.39 -7.09 3.15
CA ASP A 142 -21.66 -7.86 3.11
C ASP A 142 -21.81 -8.62 1.75
N ARG A 143 -20.69 -9.18 1.27
CA ARG A 143 -20.59 -9.88 -0.02
C ARG A 143 -20.40 -11.38 0.20
N ARG A 144 -21.44 -12.01 0.68
CA ARG A 144 -21.43 -13.42 1.08
C ARG A 144 -21.03 -14.38 -0.02
N ASP A 145 -21.59 -14.22 -1.23
CA ASP A 145 -21.31 -15.14 -2.34
C ASP A 145 -19.84 -15.07 -2.77
N ASP A 146 -19.23 -13.88 -2.70
CA ASP A 146 -17.81 -13.70 -2.96
C ASP A 146 -16.94 -14.36 -1.88
N ALA A 147 -17.38 -14.32 -0.64
CA ALA A 147 -16.69 -15.03 0.45
C ALA A 147 -16.75 -16.56 0.25
N ILE A 148 -17.91 -17.09 -0.12
CA ILE A 148 -18.07 -18.53 -0.45
C ILE A 148 -17.15 -18.92 -1.60
N ALA A 149 -17.12 -18.13 -2.68
CA ALA A 149 -16.22 -18.37 -3.80
C ALA A 149 -14.75 -18.37 -3.38
N THR A 150 -14.35 -17.44 -2.49
CA THR A 150 -12.99 -17.33 -1.99
C THR A 150 -12.61 -18.53 -1.10
N TYR A 151 -13.47 -19.00 -0.21
CA TYR A 151 -13.21 -20.21 0.57
C TYR A 151 -13.16 -21.47 -0.30
N ARG A 152 -13.97 -21.56 -1.34
CA ARG A 152 -13.85 -22.65 -2.34
C ARG A 152 -12.51 -22.60 -3.06
N GLU A 153 -12.01 -21.42 -3.42
CA GLU A 153 -10.67 -21.27 -4.01
C GLU A 153 -9.59 -21.77 -3.05
N MET A 154 -9.68 -21.48 -1.75
CA MET A 154 -8.73 -22.02 -0.74
C MET A 154 -8.73 -23.56 -0.77
N LEU A 155 -9.88 -24.21 -0.86
CA LEU A 155 -9.99 -25.67 -0.93
C LEU A 155 -9.47 -26.27 -2.23
N THR A 156 -9.45 -25.52 -3.33
CA THR A 156 -8.80 -25.98 -4.58
C THR A 156 -7.28 -26.00 -4.45
N ILE A 157 -6.73 -25.19 -3.55
CA ILE A 157 -5.28 -25.13 -3.28
C ILE A 157 -4.89 -26.19 -2.25
N ASP A 158 -5.70 -26.37 -1.21
CA ASP A 158 -5.49 -27.35 -0.15
C ASP A 158 -6.85 -27.88 0.36
N GLU A 159 -7.21 -29.10 -0.09
CA GLU A 159 -8.49 -29.74 0.23
C GLU A 159 -8.67 -30.03 1.73
N GLY A 160 -7.57 -30.13 2.49
CA GLY A 160 -7.57 -30.46 3.91
C GLY A 160 -7.72 -29.26 4.85
N ARG A 161 -8.10 -28.09 4.36
CA ARG A 161 -8.24 -26.89 5.18
C ARG A 161 -9.53 -26.87 6.00
N ASP A 162 -9.43 -27.34 7.25
CA ASP A 162 -10.57 -27.39 8.18
C ASP A 162 -11.19 -26.02 8.47
N ASP A 163 -10.40 -24.95 8.43
CA ASP A 163 -10.86 -23.57 8.59
C ASP A 163 -11.82 -23.18 7.45
N ALA A 164 -11.44 -23.39 6.20
CA ALA A 164 -12.29 -23.08 5.04
C ALA A 164 -13.54 -23.97 5.00
N LEU A 165 -13.44 -25.26 5.32
CA LEU A 165 -14.56 -26.18 5.39
C LEU A 165 -15.57 -25.77 6.45
N SER A 166 -15.08 -25.37 7.63
CA SER A 166 -15.93 -24.92 8.75
C SER A 166 -16.72 -23.66 8.39
N GLU A 167 -16.03 -22.66 7.80
CA GLU A 167 -16.68 -21.41 7.37
C GLU A 167 -17.72 -21.64 6.26
N LEU A 168 -17.40 -22.46 5.26
CA LEU A 168 -18.37 -22.83 4.22
C LEU A 168 -19.60 -23.53 4.80
N THR A 169 -19.40 -24.47 5.73
CA THR A 169 -20.50 -25.17 6.39
C THR A 169 -21.41 -24.18 7.13
N LEU A 170 -20.85 -23.22 7.86
CA LEU A 170 -21.63 -22.18 8.56
C LEU A 170 -22.38 -21.28 7.56
N LEU A 171 -21.71 -20.90 6.48
CA LEU A 171 -22.30 -20.07 5.44
C LEU A 171 -23.46 -20.77 4.75
N TYR A 172 -23.34 -22.04 4.34
CA TYR A 172 -24.43 -22.80 3.72
C TYR A 172 -25.57 -23.10 4.70
N ALA A 173 -25.26 -23.47 5.94
CA ALA A 173 -26.26 -23.69 6.97
C ALA A 173 -27.16 -22.47 7.20
N SER A 174 -26.57 -21.27 7.22
CA SER A 174 -27.31 -20.01 7.43
C SER A 174 -28.12 -19.57 6.20
N SER A 175 -27.75 -20.02 4.98
CA SER A 175 -28.53 -19.74 3.75
C SER A 175 -29.63 -20.75 3.46
N LYS A 176 -29.72 -21.85 4.22
CA LYS A 176 -30.57 -23.02 3.92
C LYS A 176 -30.27 -23.69 2.55
N SER A 177 -29.12 -23.44 1.97
CA SER A 177 -28.63 -24.01 0.71
C SER A 177 -27.78 -25.24 1.01
N TRP A 178 -28.39 -26.32 1.50
CA TRP A 178 -27.68 -27.57 1.84
C TRP A 178 -27.25 -28.37 0.59
N ASP A 179 -27.84 -28.07 -0.56
CA ASP A 179 -27.55 -28.80 -1.81
C ASP A 179 -26.20 -28.44 -2.43
N ASP A 180 -25.54 -27.37 -1.90
CA ASP A 180 -24.25 -26.85 -2.40
C ASP A 180 -23.03 -27.31 -1.55
N LEU A 181 -23.25 -28.13 -0.52
CA LEU A 181 -22.24 -28.79 0.31
C LEU A 181 -21.86 -30.13 -0.30
#